data_ee1742e6d6fec28581da90a3fe1486c5
#
_entry.id   ee1742e6d6fec28581da90a3fe1486c5
#
_cell.length_a   1.000
_cell.length_b   1.000
_cell.length_c   1.000
_cell.angle_alpha   90.00
_cell.angle_beta   90.00
_cell.angle_gamma   90.00
#
_symmetry.space_group_name_H-M   'P 1'
#
loop_
_entity.id
_entity.type
_entity.pdbx_description
1 polymer ?
#
loop_
_entity_poly.entity_id
_entity_poly.type
_entity_poly.pdbx_seq_one_letter_code
_entity_poly.pdbx_strand_id
1 'polypeptide(L)'
;MAVKKTKINRKIKFLIIGIASVAAVVVILICVRKLVSSKNVSNLTYMVKNETLQNVISVSGVVSAAQEQTLQALSDGTVTNVYVKQGDEVKKGKVLIQLDDTTQQYNLAKHDYDMETVKINGSRRELALKQTERKSLVQKIAERKVIATFDGIIADIDVAVGDSLEAKDSVGTIVDISYLTADVEVAETDVSKLKIGQQVELKFPSYDEIVMGKVIGWPAIGEVTSRGATVVKVKIQIDEYPASILPNFSFSGKIKLSPDEDILLVERYAVGRENKKAFVVKATGEKIDVEVVPYSSEYVKIVSGDVKEGDVLLQQTTPKISGTRRNMGSKNGMPGVMPGAPAMGGRK
;
A
#
# COMPACT_ATOMS: atom_id res chain seq x y z
N MET A 1 88.27 -54.67 29.42
CA MET A 1 86.94 -55.25 29.11
C MET A 1 86.59 -54.97 27.64
N ALA A 2 86.68 -55.98 26.85
CA ALA A 2 86.50 -55.84 25.37
C ALA A 2 85.05 -56.04 25.00
N VAL A 3 84.40 -55.05 24.33
CA VAL A 3 83.01 -55.10 23.85
C VAL A 3 83.07 -55.87 22.56
N LYS A 4 82.43 -57.04 22.53
CA LYS A 4 82.24 -57.92 21.34
C LYS A 4 81.32 -57.26 20.36
N LYS A 5 81.83 -56.80 19.18
CA LYS A 5 81.02 -56.34 18.05
C LYS A 5 80.39 -57.56 17.35
N THR A 6 79.11 -57.78 17.57
CA THR A 6 78.32 -58.77 16.79
C THR A 6 78.17 -58.33 15.34
N LYS A 7 78.72 -59.07 14.38
CA LYS A 7 78.53 -58.88 12.93
C LYS A 7 77.11 -59.27 12.57
N ILE A 8 76.24 -58.27 12.34
CA ILE A 8 74.86 -58.47 11.91
C ILE A 8 74.93 -58.93 10.42
N ASN A 9 74.29 -60.08 10.16
CA ASN A 9 74.28 -60.77 8.85
C ASN A 9 73.76 -59.86 7.74
N ARG A 10 74.43 -59.80 6.59
CA ARG A 10 74.13 -58.88 5.45
C ARG A 10 72.67 -58.95 5.03
N LYS A 11 72.06 -60.15 5.09
CA LYS A 11 70.63 -60.39 4.77
C LYS A 11 69.67 -59.72 5.76
N ILE A 12 70.04 -59.63 7.05
CA ILE A 12 69.24 -58.98 8.11
C ILE A 12 69.28 -57.45 7.94
N LYS A 13 70.44 -56.89 7.48
CA LYS A 13 70.49 -55.42 7.19
C LYS A 13 69.60 -55.01 6.04
N PHE A 14 69.52 -55.81 4.99
CA PHE A 14 68.61 -55.54 3.87
C PHE A 14 67.17 -55.74 4.23
N LEU A 15 66.81 -56.63 5.14
CA LEU A 15 65.46 -56.80 5.68
C LEU A 15 65.04 -55.62 6.52
N ILE A 16 65.93 -55.12 7.37
CA ILE A 16 65.65 -53.93 8.22
C ILE A 16 65.48 -52.65 7.39
N ILE A 17 66.29 -52.47 6.35
CA ILE A 17 66.20 -51.33 5.41
C ILE A 17 64.89 -51.43 4.61
N GLY A 18 64.46 -52.62 4.19
CA GLY A 18 63.18 -52.83 3.53
C GLY A 18 61.97 -52.49 4.42
N ILE A 19 62.00 -52.91 5.68
CA ILE A 19 60.91 -52.59 6.64
C ILE A 19 60.89 -51.07 6.97
N ALA A 20 62.06 -50.45 7.09
CA ALA A 20 62.14 -48.99 7.32
C ALA A 20 61.65 -48.18 6.17
N SER A 21 61.91 -48.63 4.90
CA SER A 21 61.40 -47.95 3.73
C SER A 21 59.88 -48.07 3.58
N VAL A 22 59.30 -49.24 3.88
CA VAL A 22 57.82 -49.44 3.90
C VAL A 22 57.16 -48.58 5.01
N ALA A 23 57.76 -48.52 6.21
CA ALA A 23 57.26 -47.69 7.28
C ALA A 23 57.30 -46.18 6.93
N ALA A 24 58.39 -45.74 6.25
CA ALA A 24 58.50 -44.35 5.77
C ALA A 24 57.42 -44.02 4.72
N VAL A 25 57.14 -44.92 3.78
CA VAL A 25 56.07 -44.75 2.77
C VAL A 25 54.69 -44.71 3.43
N VAL A 26 54.43 -45.55 4.44
CA VAL A 26 53.19 -45.55 5.21
C VAL A 26 52.99 -44.23 5.97
N VAL A 27 54.04 -43.74 6.59
CA VAL A 27 54.01 -42.44 7.30
C VAL A 27 53.76 -41.27 6.34
N ILE A 28 54.44 -41.29 5.17
CA ILE A 28 54.21 -40.31 4.11
C ILE A 28 52.78 -40.38 3.61
N LEU A 29 52.21 -41.57 3.36
CA LEU A 29 50.84 -41.78 2.95
C LEU A 29 49.82 -41.29 4.01
N ILE A 30 50.10 -41.51 5.30
CA ILE A 30 49.27 -41.00 6.40
C ILE A 30 49.37 -39.48 6.47
N CYS A 31 50.56 -38.89 6.32
CA CYS A 31 50.75 -37.44 6.29
C CYS A 31 50.04 -36.80 5.07
N VAL A 32 50.17 -37.40 3.88
CA VAL A 32 49.48 -36.95 2.68
C VAL A 32 47.96 -37.10 2.83
N ARG A 33 47.46 -38.21 3.40
CA ARG A 33 46.03 -38.35 3.72
C ARG A 33 45.54 -37.30 4.74
N LYS A 34 46.30 -36.98 5.76
CA LYS A 34 45.95 -35.89 6.71
C LYS A 34 45.97 -34.51 6.06
N LEU A 35 46.93 -34.25 5.17
CA LEU A 35 47.01 -32.98 4.41
C LEU A 35 45.91 -32.84 3.38
N VAL A 36 45.53 -33.96 2.67
CA VAL A 36 44.46 -33.96 1.68
C VAL A 36 43.07 -34.01 2.32
N SER A 37 42.91 -34.66 3.49
CA SER A 37 41.63 -34.72 4.19
C SER A 37 41.23 -33.39 4.84
N SER A 38 42.14 -32.39 4.86
CA SER A 38 41.91 -31.09 5.49
C SER A 38 41.37 -29.99 4.55
N LYS A 39 41.04 -30.28 3.27
CA LYS A 39 40.58 -29.23 2.35
C LYS A 39 39.61 -29.74 1.30
N ASN A 40 38.39 -30.04 1.70
CA ASN A 40 37.23 -29.92 0.82
C ASN A 40 35.98 -29.73 1.66
N VAL A 41 35.96 -28.72 2.53
CA VAL A 41 34.71 -28.04 2.86
C VAL A 41 34.55 -27.04 1.73
N SER A 42 33.65 -27.33 0.82
CA SER A 42 33.13 -26.30 -0.07
C SER A 42 32.54 -25.23 0.83
N ASN A 43 33.34 -24.20 1.10
CA ASN A 43 32.90 -23.04 1.90
C ASN A 43 31.87 -22.31 1.04
N LEU A 44 30.60 -22.67 1.21
CA LEU A 44 29.52 -21.86 0.71
C LEU A 44 29.64 -20.49 1.38
N THR A 45 29.64 -19.47 0.57
CA THR A 45 29.74 -18.09 1.02
C THR A 45 28.42 -17.38 0.79
N TYR A 46 28.08 -16.49 1.68
CA TYR A 46 26.88 -15.70 1.67
C TYR A 46 27.24 -14.21 1.74
N MET A 47 26.64 -13.41 0.88
CA MET A 47 26.89 -11.96 0.84
C MET A 47 25.88 -11.24 1.74
N VAL A 48 26.38 -10.30 2.51
CA VAL A 48 25.53 -9.37 3.28
C VAL A 48 24.88 -8.39 2.29
N LYS A 49 23.56 -8.33 2.33
CA LYS A 49 22.75 -7.43 1.50
C LYS A 49 22.21 -6.31 2.36
N ASN A 50 22.12 -5.13 1.77
CA ASN A 50 21.35 -4.03 2.32
C ASN A 50 19.95 -4.07 1.70
N GLU A 51 18.94 -3.99 2.53
CA GLU A 51 17.54 -3.91 2.10
C GLU A 51 16.85 -2.81 2.89
N THR A 52 16.13 -1.94 2.18
CA THR A 52 15.36 -0.89 2.83
C THR A 52 14.03 -1.45 3.31
N LEU A 53 13.86 -1.55 4.61
CA LEU A 53 12.61 -1.99 5.23
C LEU A 53 11.61 -0.83 5.22
N GLN A 54 10.57 -0.98 4.42
CA GLN A 54 9.45 -0.05 4.38
C GLN A 54 8.32 -0.57 5.28
N ASN A 55 8.04 0.16 6.35
CA ASN A 55 6.88 -0.14 7.19
C ASN A 55 5.69 0.65 6.65
N VAL A 56 4.91 0.01 5.79
CA VAL A 56 3.83 0.65 5.04
C VAL A 56 2.52 -0.13 5.14
N ILE A 57 1.41 0.58 5.03
CA ILE A 57 0.10 -0.01 4.79
C ILE A 57 -0.21 0.19 3.31
N SER A 58 -0.41 -0.91 2.57
CA SER A 58 -0.84 -0.85 1.17
C SER A 58 -2.33 -0.55 1.09
N VAL A 59 -2.69 0.43 0.28
CA VAL A 59 -4.08 0.88 0.08
C VAL A 59 -4.36 1.02 -1.41
N SER A 60 -5.63 1.03 -1.77
CA SER A 60 -6.08 1.33 -3.12
C SER A 60 -7.43 2.05 -3.06
N GLY A 61 -7.75 2.80 -4.08
CA GLY A 61 -8.98 3.55 -4.14
C GLY A 61 -9.13 4.32 -5.42
N VAL A 62 -10.06 5.25 -5.40
CA VAL A 62 -10.27 6.26 -6.44
C VAL A 62 -10.15 7.64 -5.83
N VAL A 63 -9.61 8.60 -6.60
CA VAL A 63 -9.57 9.99 -6.17
C VAL A 63 -10.88 10.68 -6.48
N SER A 64 -11.27 11.61 -5.62
CA SER A 64 -12.43 12.47 -5.77
C SER A 64 -11.99 13.92 -5.78
N ALA A 65 -12.80 14.81 -6.36
CA ALA A 65 -12.61 16.23 -6.25
C ALA A 65 -12.64 16.69 -4.78
N ALA A 66 -12.06 17.86 -4.50
CA ALA A 66 -12.15 18.50 -3.18
C ALA A 66 -13.61 18.75 -2.78
N GLN A 67 -14.41 19.16 -3.74
CA GLN A 67 -15.85 19.34 -3.62
C GLN A 67 -16.53 19.05 -4.98
N GLU A 68 -17.68 18.42 -4.91
CA GLU A 68 -18.51 18.13 -6.07
C GLU A 68 -19.97 18.44 -5.72
N GLN A 69 -20.67 19.08 -6.62
CA GLN A 69 -22.08 19.39 -6.42
C GLN A 69 -22.85 19.29 -7.74
N THR A 70 -23.94 18.53 -7.71
CA THR A 70 -24.94 18.57 -8.76
C THR A 70 -25.71 19.89 -8.69
N LEU A 71 -25.70 20.64 -9.76
CA LEU A 71 -26.47 21.86 -9.94
C LEU A 71 -27.94 21.51 -10.22
N GLN A 72 -28.85 22.16 -9.53
CA GLN A 72 -30.29 21.88 -9.66
C GLN A 72 -31.08 23.17 -9.90
N ALA A 73 -32.14 23.08 -10.67
CA ALA A 73 -33.13 24.13 -10.79
C ALA A 73 -33.88 24.29 -9.46
N LEU A 74 -33.96 25.51 -8.93
CA LEU A 74 -34.66 25.79 -7.67
C LEU A 74 -36.17 26.01 -7.85
N SER A 75 -36.62 26.25 -9.08
CA SER A 75 -38.04 26.46 -9.45
C SER A 75 -38.29 26.01 -10.87
N ASP A 76 -39.57 25.77 -11.20
CA ASP A 76 -40.02 25.43 -12.54
C ASP A 76 -39.84 26.63 -13.49
N GLY A 77 -39.51 26.37 -14.74
CA GLY A 77 -39.40 27.42 -15.75
C GLY A 77 -38.69 27.01 -17.02
N THR A 78 -38.73 27.87 -18.01
CA THR A 78 -38.02 27.68 -19.28
C THR A 78 -36.65 28.32 -19.21
N VAL A 79 -35.62 27.63 -19.68
CA VAL A 79 -34.26 28.15 -19.78
C VAL A 79 -34.18 29.25 -20.84
N THR A 80 -33.84 30.47 -20.42
CA THR A 80 -33.65 31.60 -21.34
C THR A 80 -32.21 31.80 -21.75
N ASN A 81 -31.28 31.52 -20.85
CA ASN A 81 -29.83 31.65 -21.10
C ASN A 81 -29.02 30.59 -20.35
N VAL A 82 -27.98 30.10 -21.01
CA VAL A 82 -26.90 29.29 -20.43
C VAL A 82 -25.60 30.07 -20.64
N TYR A 83 -24.95 30.49 -19.53
CA TYR A 83 -23.79 31.39 -19.55
C TYR A 83 -22.45 30.68 -19.51
N VAL A 84 -22.44 29.34 -19.36
CA VAL A 84 -21.25 28.52 -19.17
C VAL A 84 -21.32 27.29 -20.08
N LYS A 85 -20.15 26.70 -20.29
CA LYS A 85 -19.93 25.43 -20.98
C LYS A 85 -19.14 24.48 -20.13
N GLN A 86 -19.17 23.22 -20.47
CA GLN A 86 -18.29 22.22 -19.89
C GLN A 86 -16.82 22.66 -19.98
N GLY A 87 -16.07 22.56 -18.88
CA GLY A 87 -14.68 22.98 -18.78
C GLY A 87 -14.47 24.44 -18.36
N ASP A 88 -15.52 25.26 -18.27
CA ASP A 88 -15.39 26.67 -17.85
C ASP A 88 -15.06 26.77 -16.36
N GLU A 89 -14.11 27.62 -16.03
CA GLU A 89 -13.85 28.03 -14.64
C GLU A 89 -14.89 29.07 -14.18
N VAL A 90 -15.45 28.87 -13.03
CA VAL A 90 -16.47 29.75 -12.43
C VAL A 90 -16.15 30.09 -11.00
N LYS A 91 -16.53 31.28 -10.59
CA LYS A 91 -16.42 31.75 -9.21
C LYS A 91 -17.77 31.65 -8.51
N LYS A 92 -17.74 31.43 -7.21
CA LYS A 92 -18.93 31.45 -6.34
C LYS A 92 -19.78 32.66 -6.60
N GLY A 93 -21.09 32.44 -6.75
CA GLY A 93 -22.08 33.49 -7.02
C GLY A 93 -22.27 33.83 -8.51
N LYS A 94 -21.43 33.28 -9.43
CA LYS A 94 -21.65 33.47 -10.87
C LYS A 94 -22.95 32.78 -11.29
N VAL A 95 -23.79 33.49 -12.06
CA VAL A 95 -24.98 32.90 -12.66
C VAL A 95 -24.55 31.99 -13.80
N LEU A 96 -24.99 30.75 -13.75
CA LEU A 96 -24.69 29.72 -14.74
C LEU A 96 -25.81 29.56 -15.73
N ILE A 97 -27.07 29.51 -15.25
CA ILE A 97 -28.29 29.31 -16.03
C ILE A 97 -29.32 30.30 -15.53
N GLN A 98 -30.08 30.88 -16.47
CA GLN A 98 -31.21 31.78 -16.20
C GLN A 98 -32.48 31.12 -16.70
N LEU A 99 -33.48 31.00 -15.83
CA LEU A 99 -34.85 30.67 -16.19
C LEU A 99 -35.65 31.96 -16.48
N ASP A 100 -36.76 31.85 -17.22
CA ASP A 100 -37.65 32.96 -17.44
C ASP A 100 -38.18 33.52 -16.09
N ASP A 101 -37.89 34.76 -15.82
CA ASP A 101 -38.29 35.49 -14.63
C ASP A 101 -39.15 36.69 -14.89
N THR A 102 -39.69 36.82 -16.12
CA THR A 102 -40.49 37.95 -16.58
C THR A 102 -41.65 38.23 -15.64
N THR A 103 -42.40 37.19 -15.26
CA THR A 103 -43.55 37.33 -14.33
C THR A 103 -43.11 37.77 -12.95
N GLN A 104 -41.98 37.26 -12.44
CA GLN A 104 -41.45 37.59 -11.12
C GLN A 104 -40.94 39.04 -11.09
N GLN A 105 -40.28 39.48 -12.15
CA GLN A 105 -39.84 40.86 -12.33
C GLN A 105 -41.03 41.85 -12.36
N TYR A 106 -42.05 41.50 -13.14
CA TYR A 106 -43.27 42.28 -13.17
C TYR A 106 -43.93 42.39 -11.80
N ASN A 107 -44.06 41.30 -11.07
CA ASN A 107 -44.67 41.28 -9.73
C ASN A 107 -43.84 42.12 -8.73
N LEU A 108 -42.53 42.10 -8.82
CA LEU A 108 -41.64 42.92 -8.00
C LEU A 108 -41.83 44.40 -8.32
N ALA A 109 -41.83 44.77 -9.61
CA ALA A 109 -42.02 46.16 -10.04
C ALA A 109 -43.39 46.71 -9.63
N LYS A 110 -44.47 45.94 -9.78
CA LYS A 110 -45.79 46.29 -9.28
C LYS A 110 -45.82 46.52 -7.76
N HIS A 111 -45.21 45.57 -7.02
CA HIS A 111 -45.13 45.67 -5.57
C HIS A 111 -44.29 46.91 -5.11
N ASP A 112 -43.22 47.23 -5.80
CA ASP A 112 -42.39 48.41 -5.49
C ASP A 112 -43.16 49.69 -5.72
N TYR A 113 -43.99 49.78 -6.78
CA TYR A 113 -44.92 50.87 -7.01
C TYR A 113 -45.95 51.01 -5.86
N ASP A 114 -46.61 49.94 -5.46
CA ASP A 114 -47.57 49.92 -4.35
C ASP A 114 -46.91 50.34 -3.01
N MET A 115 -45.67 49.88 -2.79
CA MET A 115 -44.92 50.21 -1.58
C MET A 115 -44.56 51.70 -1.49
N GLU A 116 -44.35 52.40 -2.61
CA GLU A 116 -44.13 53.86 -2.58
C GLU A 116 -45.35 54.61 -2.10
N THR A 117 -46.55 54.15 -2.45
CA THR A 117 -47.79 54.71 -1.94
C THR A 117 -47.94 54.52 -0.43
N VAL A 118 -47.57 53.32 0.08
CA VAL A 118 -47.60 53.01 1.50
C VAL A 118 -46.53 53.81 2.29
N LYS A 119 -45.38 54.12 1.70
CA LYS A 119 -44.37 54.99 2.31
C LYS A 119 -44.92 56.40 2.60
N ILE A 120 -45.79 56.92 1.75
CA ILE A 120 -46.37 58.30 1.87
C ILE A 120 -47.53 58.31 2.86
N ASN A 121 -48.47 57.36 2.72
CA ASN A 121 -49.77 57.40 3.38
C ASN A 121 -50.01 56.27 4.40
N GLY A 122 -49.12 55.27 4.47
CA GLY A 122 -49.33 54.07 5.27
C GLY A 122 -48.76 54.14 6.67
N SER A 123 -49.07 53.13 7.48
CA SER A 123 -48.56 52.98 8.81
C SER A 123 -47.17 52.32 8.79
N ARG A 124 -46.38 52.50 9.86
CA ARG A 124 -45.06 51.79 10.00
C ARG A 124 -45.20 50.28 9.94
N ARG A 125 -46.29 49.73 10.47
CA ARG A 125 -46.56 48.30 10.47
C ARG A 125 -46.83 47.77 9.05
N GLU A 126 -47.60 48.52 8.27
CA GLU A 126 -47.92 48.19 6.86
C GLU A 126 -46.65 48.26 6.00
N LEU A 127 -45.81 49.29 6.19
CA LEU A 127 -44.52 49.39 5.52
C LEU A 127 -43.61 48.20 5.83
N ALA A 128 -43.52 47.76 7.10
CA ALA A 128 -42.73 46.59 7.49
C ALA A 128 -43.27 45.29 6.83
N LEU A 129 -44.60 45.16 6.72
CA LEU A 129 -45.17 44.01 5.98
C LEU A 129 -44.80 44.05 4.53
N LYS A 130 -44.95 45.20 3.84
CA LYS A 130 -44.55 45.37 2.44
C LYS A 130 -43.07 45.11 2.21
N GLN A 131 -42.18 45.49 3.10
CA GLN A 131 -40.76 45.17 3.04
C GLN A 131 -40.50 43.64 3.09
N THR A 132 -41.28 42.92 3.91
CA THR A 132 -41.19 41.46 4.02
C THR A 132 -41.70 40.79 2.74
N GLU A 133 -42.83 41.27 2.18
CA GLU A 133 -43.32 40.78 0.88
C GLU A 133 -42.31 41.00 -0.23
N ARG A 134 -41.68 42.19 -0.28
CA ARG A 134 -40.59 42.49 -1.24
C ARG A 134 -39.47 41.49 -1.15
N LYS A 135 -38.97 41.14 0.04
CA LYS A 135 -37.93 40.12 0.20
C LYS A 135 -38.34 38.78 -0.41
N SER A 136 -39.59 38.35 -0.21
CA SER A 136 -40.11 37.12 -0.81
C SER A 136 -40.14 37.18 -2.34
N LEU A 137 -40.49 38.32 -2.93
CA LEU A 137 -40.48 38.50 -4.39
C LEU A 137 -39.05 38.47 -4.96
N VAL A 138 -38.11 39.13 -4.29
CA VAL A 138 -36.70 39.06 -4.69
C VAL A 138 -36.14 37.65 -4.57
N GLN A 139 -36.55 36.89 -3.53
CA GLN A 139 -36.17 35.49 -3.39
C GLN A 139 -36.69 34.62 -4.58
N LYS A 140 -37.95 34.83 -4.98
CA LYS A 140 -38.53 34.13 -6.13
C LYS A 140 -37.80 34.44 -7.43
N ILE A 141 -37.26 35.65 -7.61
CA ILE A 141 -36.38 35.99 -8.74
C ILE A 141 -35.04 35.29 -8.66
N ALA A 142 -34.46 35.23 -7.42
CA ALA A 142 -33.19 34.52 -7.22
C ALA A 142 -33.33 33.02 -7.51
N GLU A 143 -34.46 32.40 -7.22
CA GLU A 143 -34.76 31.00 -7.49
C GLU A 143 -34.88 30.67 -9.00
N ARG A 144 -34.99 31.72 -9.86
CA ARG A 144 -34.93 31.58 -11.31
C ARG A 144 -33.52 31.53 -11.87
N LYS A 145 -32.51 31.51 -11.01
CA LYS A 145 -31.11 31.48 -11.39
C LYS A 145 -30.42 30.28 -10.75
N VAL A 146 -29.71 29.52 -11.55
CA VAL A 146 -28.76 28.54 -11.04
C VAL A 146 -27.40 29.22 -10.93
N ILE A 147 -26.82 29.26 -9.74
CA ILE A 147 -25.56 29.95 -9.44
C ILE A 147 -24.51 28.97 -8.93
N ALA A 148 -23.24 29.28 -9.17
CA ALA A 148 -22.13 28.52 -8.57
C ALA A 148 -22.11 28.74 -7.07
N THR A 149 -22.06 27.67 -6.29
CA THR A 149 -22.05 27.70 -4.82
C THR A 149 -20.65 27.81 -4.23
N PHE A 150 -19.63 27.43 -5.02
CA PHE A 150 -18.20 27.54 -4.70
C PHE A 150 -17.40 27.84 -5.99
N ASP A 151 -16.12 28.15 -5.85
CA ASP A 151 -15.19 28.33 -6.97
C ASP A 151 -14.83 26.95 -7.53
N GLY A 152 -14.94 26.75 -8.85
CA GLY A 152 -14.70 25.45 -9.43
C GLY A 152 -14.79 25.45 -10.96
N ILE A 153 -14.84 24.25 -11.51
CA ILE A 153 -14.96 24.00 -12.96
C ILE A 153 -16.29 23.32 -13.23
N ILE A 154 -16.93 23.70 -14.31
CA ILE A 154 -18.14 23.03 -14.79
C ILE A 154 -17.74 21.68 -15.40
N ALA A 155 -18.06 20.60 -14.68
CA ALA A 155 -17.78 19.25 -15.16
C ALA A 155 -18.73 18.84 -16.28
N ASP A 156 -19.99 19.30 -16.17
CA ASP A 156 -21.05 18.91 -17.10
C ASP A 156 -22.18 19.93 -17.10
N ILE A 157 -22.87 20.10 -18.25
CA ILE A 157 -24.11 20.90 -18.43
C ILE A 157 -25.06 20.11 -19.30
N ASP A 158 -26.21 19.77 -18.72
CA ASP A 158 -27.20 18.88 -19.31
C ASP A 158 -28.42 19.63 -19.95
N VAL A 159 -28.36 20.95 -20.01
CA VAL A 159 -29.51 21.78 -20.44
C VAL A 159 -29.15 22.76 -21.55
N ALA A 160 -30.14 23.05 -22.39
CA ALA A 160 -30.05 24.01 -23.48
C ALA A 160 -31.09 25.14 -23.32
N VAL A 161 -30.85 26.25 -24.00
CA VAL A 161 -31.84 27.34 -24.10
C VAL A 161 -33.12 26.84 -24.76
N GLY A 162 -34.25 27.06 -24.10
CA GLY A 162 -35.58 26.60 -24.51
C GLY A 162 -36.10 25.37 -23.77
N ASP A 163 -35.22 24.68 -23.00
CA ASP A 163 -35.65 23.54 -22.19
C ASP A 163 -36.58 23.99 -21.06
N SER A 164 -37.58 23.15 -20.76
CA SER A 164 -38.47 23.34 -19.62
C SER A 164 -38.00 22.48 -18.45
N LEU A 165 -37.74 23.11 -17.34
CA LEU A 165 -37.25 22.47 -16.09
C LEU A 165 -38.32 22.49 -15.02
N GLU A 166 -38.32 21.46 -14.19
CA GLU A 166 -39.02 21.38 -12.94
C GLU A 166 -38.09 21.67 -11.76
N ALA A 167 -38.67 22.04 -10.60
CA ALA A 167 -37.87 22.22 -9.39
C ALA A 167 -37.16 20.93 -9.00
N LYS A 168 -35.82 21.00 -8.73
CA LYS A 168 -34.88 19.91 -8.41
C LYS A 168 -34.36 19.13 -9.64
N ASP A 169 -34.76 19.48 -10.85
CA ASP A 169 -34.11 18.90 -12.03
C ASP A 169 -32.60 19.19 -12.01
N SER A 170 -31.80 18.17 -12.31
CA SER A 170 -30.36 18.32 -12.48
C SER A 170 -30.08 19.06 -13.78
N VAL A 171 -29.20 20.05 -13.72
CA VAL A 171 -28.84 20.88 -14.87
C VAL A 171 -27.35 20.81 -15.21
N GLY A 172 -26.58 20.05 -14.42
CA GLY A 172 -25.15 19.87 -14.60
C GLY A 172 -24.42 19.64 -13.28
N THR A 173 -23.09 19.65 -13.35
CA THR A 173 -22.22 19.40 -12.18
C THR A 173 -21.08 20.41 -12.14
N ILE A 174 -20.79 20.93 -10.95
CA ILE A 174 -19.60 21.75 -10.65
C ILE A 174 -18.67 20.98 -9.74
N VAL A 175 -17.36 21.06 -10.01
CA VAL A 175 -16.31 20.40 -9.22
C VAL A 175 -15.23 21.38 -8.83
N ASP A 176 -14.74 21.27 -7.61
CA ASP A 176 -13.52 21.92 -7.15
C ASP A 176 -12.36 20.92 -7.21
N ILE A 177 -11.39 21.25 -8.05
CA ILE A 177 -10.17 20.45 -8.24
C ILE A 177 -8.92 21.16 -7.74
N SER A 178 -9.06 22.09 -6.79
CA SER A 178 -7.91 22.76 -6.16
C SER A 178 -7.00 21.78 -5.41
N TYR A 179 -7.54 20.71 -4.91
CA TYR A 179 -6.86 19.52 -4.41
C TYR A 179 -7.74 18.29 -4.66
N LEU A 180 -7.15 17.10 -4.61
CA LEU A 180 -7.93 15.86 -4.66
C LEU A 180 -8.01 15.22 -3.29
N THR A 181 -9.06 14.45 -3.08
CA THR A 181 -9.22 13.60 -1.89
C THR A 181 -9.35 12.14 -2.30
N ALA A 182 -9.06 11.24 -1.39
CA ALA A 182 -9.33 9.83 -1.58
C ALA A 182 -9.75 9.19 -0.26
N ASP A 183 -10.77 8.35 -0.30
CA ASP A 183 -11.15 7.51 0.83
C ASP A 183 -10.60 6.10 0.57
N VAL A 184 -9.73 5.62 1.48
CA VAL A 184 -9.10 4.30 1.39
C VAL A 184 -9.49 3.44 2.57
N GLU A 185 -9.67 2.14 2.32
CA GLU A 185 -10.01 1.18 3.36
C GLU A 185 -8.73 0.69 4.05
N VAL A 186 -8.66 0.86 5.37
CA VAL A 186 -7.58 0.35 6.22
C VAL A 186 -8.16 -0.64 7.21
N ALA A 187 -7.51 -1.81 7.36
CA ALA A 187 -7.95 -2.86 8.26
C ALA A 187 -7.91 -2.39 9.72
N GLU A 188 -8.85 -2.84 10.54
CA GLU A 188 -8.96 -2.52 11.98
C GLU A 188 -7.63 -2.71 12.73
N THR A 189 -6.87 -3.77 12.40
CA THR A 189 -5.56 -4.08 13.01
C THR A 189 -4.49 -3.02 12.78
N ASP A 190 -4.62 -2.22 11.71
CA ASP A 190 -3.63 -1.23 11.29
C ASP A 190 -4.01 0.20 11.66
N VAL A 191 -5.29 0.43 12.01
CA VAL A 191 -5.79 1.76 12.39
C VAL A 191 -5.02 2.38 13.56
N SER A 192 -4.64 1.55 14.55
CA SER A 192 -3.87 2.01 15.72
C SER A 192 -2.48 2.56 15.39
N LYS A 193 -1.96 2.23 14.19
CA LYS A 193 -0.65 2.67 13.70
C LYS A 193 -0.73 3.99 12.92
N LEU A 194 -1.96 4.42 12.56
CA LEU A 194 -2.18 5.63 11.78
C LEU A 194 -2.00 6.90 12.61
N LYS A 195 -1.50 7.93 11.94
CA LYS A 195 -1.39 9.28 12.49
C LYS A 195 -1.79 10.29 11.41
N ILE A 196 -2.47 11.37 11.83
CA ILE A 196 -2.77 12.49 10.94
C ILE A 196 -1.44 13.12 10.48
N GLY A 197 -1.37 13.47 9.19
CA GLY A 197 -0.17 14.02 8.56
C GLY A 197 0.82 12.99 8.02
N GLN A 198 0.55 11.67 8.15
CA GLN A 198 1.39 10.64 7.53
C GLN A 198 1.41 10.79 6.01
N GLN A 199 2.60 10.64 5.44
CA GLN A 199 2.80 10.66 3.99
C GLN A 199 2.24 9.41 3.34
N VAL A 200 1.64 9.60 2.17
CA VAL A 200 1.10 8.53 1.33
C VAL A 200 1.70 8.65 -0.06
N GLU A 201 2.33 7.61 -0.51
CA GLU A 201 2.82 7.48 -1.88
C GLU A 201 1.69 6.89 -2.73
N LEU A 202 1.28 7.61 -3.76
CA LEU A 202 0.18 7.23 -4.66
C LEU A 202 0.74 6.98 -6.06
N LYS A 203 0.37 5.86 -6.64
CA LYS A 203 0.74 5.49 -8.01
C LYS A 203 -0.52 5.34 -8.85
N PHE A 204 -0.60 6.13 -9.91
CA PHE A 204 -1.70 6.13 -10.88
C PHE A 204 -1.30 5.35 -12.14
N PRO A 205 -2.20 4.56 -12.73
CA PRO A 205 -1.93 3.89 -14.00
C PRO A 205 -1.71 4.87 -15.17
N SER A 206 -2.24 6.10 -15.05
CA SER A 206 -2.16 7.15 -16.07
C SER A 206 -0.92 8.06 -15.91
N TYR A 207 -0.07 7.84 -14.89
CA TYR A 207 1.06 8.69 -14.58
C TYR A 207 2.20 7.87 -13.96
N ASP A 208 3.39 7.94 -14.54
CA ASP A 208 4.51 7.06 -14.16
C ASP A 208 5.21 7.45 -12.85
N GLU A 209 5.11 8.72 -12.43
CA GLU A 209 5.74 9.20 -11.20
C GLU A 209 4.83 9.00 -9.99
N ILE A 210 5.45 9.03 -8.81
CA ILE A 210 4.73 8.91 -7.54
C ILE A 210 4.17 10.29 -7.17
N VAL A 211 2.87 10.32 -6.87
CA VAL A 211 2.18 11.51 -6.35
C VAL A 211 2.11 11.41 -4.83
N MET A 212 2.46 12.50 -4.15
CA MET A 212 2.46 12.54 -2.70
C MET A 212 1.13 13.04 -2.15
N GLY A 213 0.57 12.29 -1.23
CA GLY A 213 -0.59 12.67 -0.44
C GLY A 213 -0.29 12.64 1.06
N LYS A 214 -1.25 13.06 1.86
CA LYS A 214 -1.19 13.04 3.33
C LYS A 214 -2.51 12.54 3.92
N VAL A 215 -2.43 11.78 5.01
CA VAL A 215 -3.60 11.38 5.79
C VAL A 215 -4.14 12.60 6.52
N ILE A 216 -5.42 12.95 6.30
CA ILE A 216 -6.07 14.08 6.97
C ILE A 216 -7.02 13.66 8.09
N GLY A 217 -7.45 12.41 8.11
CA GLY A 217 -8.30 11.89 9.17
C GLY A 217 -9.07 10.63 8.78
N TRP A 218 -9.85 10.15 9.72
CA TRP A 218 -10.75 9.03 9.55
C TRP A 218 -11.93 9.15 10.52
N PRO A 219 -13.10 8.54 10.22
CA PRO A 219 -14.25 8.57 11.12
C PRO A 219 -14.01 7.74 12.39
N ALA A 220 -14.73 8.05 13.46
CA ALA A 220 -14.68 7.31 14.73
C ALA A 220 -15.44 5.96 14.68
N ILE A 221 -15.91 5.54 13.52
CA ILE A 221 -16.67 4.31 13.30
C ILE A 221 -16.06 3.50 12.17
N GLY A 222 -15.95 2.19 12.37
CA GLY A 222 -15.57 1.24 11.33
C GLY A 222 -16.79 0.73 10.55
N GLU A 223 -16.54 0.27 9.35
CA GLU A 223 -17.54 -0.34 8.47
C GLU A 223 -17.21 -1.83 8.27
N VAL A 224 -18.24 -2.65 8.17
CA VAL A 224 -18.06 -4.07 7.83
C VAL A 224 -18.26 -4.24 6.33
N THR A 225 -17.23 -4.72 5.65
CA THR A 225 -17.28 -4.97 4.21
C THR A 225 -18.21 -6.14 3.89
N SER A 226 -18.64 -6.28 2.65
CA SER A 226 -19.47 -7.40 2.17
C SER A 226 -18.83 -8.78 2.40
N ARG A 227 -17.49 -8.82 2.61
CA ARG A 227 -16.73 -10.04 2.90
C ARG A 227 -16.57 -10.31 4.41
N GLY A 228 -17.17 -9.47 5.27
CA GLY A 228 -17.12 -9.62 6.73
C GLY A 228 -15.85 -9.06 7.41
N ALA A 229 -14.99 -8.35 6.69
CA ALA A 229 -13.84 -7.67 7.28
C ALA A 229 -14.23 -6.31 7.84
N THR A 230 -13.71 -5.95 9.01
CA THR A 230 -13.88 -4.60 9.58
C THR A 230 -12.78 -3.69 9.05
N VAL A 231 -13.19 -2.58 8.47
CA VAL A 231 -12.29 -1.56 7.90
C VAL A 231 -12.69 -0.17 8.37
N VAL A 232 -11.74 0.76 8.28
CA VAL A 232 -11.98 2.19 8.50
C VAL A 232 -11.63 2.94 7.23
N LYS A 233 -12.49 3.85 6.79
CA LYS A 233 -12.25 4.73 5.65
C LYS A 233 -11.34 5.88 6.05
N VAL A 234 -10.10 5.82 5.63
CA VAL A 234 -9.09 6.84 5.89
C VAL A 234 -9.10 7.84 4.75
N LYS A 235 -9.23 9.12 5.08
CA LYS A 235 -9.24 10.21 4.10
C LYS A 235 -7.83 10.71 3.86
N ILE A 236 -7.44 10.72 2.59
CA ILE A 236 -6.16 11.23 2.09
C ILE A 236 -6.43 12.51 1.31
N GLN A 237 -5.56 13.48 1.43
CA GLN A 237 -5.55 14.72 0.65
C GLN A 237 -4.29 14.76 -0.22
N ILE A 238 -4.47 15.23 -1.45
CA ILE A 238 -3.42 15.36 -2.47
C ILE A 238 -3.45 16.82 -2.92
N ASP A 239 -2.47 17.60 -2.46
CA ASP A 239 -2.42 19.04 -2.75
C ASP A 239 -1.77 19.34 -4.10
N GLU A 240 -0.75 18.56 -4.47
CA GLU A 240 0.00 18.75 -5.70
C GLU A 240 -0.12 17.51 -6.58
N TYR A 241 -0.67 17.68 -7.77
CA TYR A 241 -0.85 16.59 -8.72
C TYR A 241 -0.84 17.13 -10.17
N PRO A 242 -0.44 16.32 -11.16
CA PRO A 242 -0.45 16.73 -12.56
C PRO A 242 -1.88 16.81 -13.12
N ALA A 243 -2.11 17.75 -14.02
CA ALA A 243 -3.42 17.97 -14.66
C ALA A 243 -3.96 16.76 -15.44
N SER A 244 -3.13 15.76 -15.69
CA SER A 244 -3.53 14.49 -16.30
C SER A 244 -4.30 13.56 -15.37
N ILE A 245 -4.29 13.82 -14.05
CA ILE A 245 -5.03 13.04 -13.06
C ILE A 245 -6.36 13.74 -12.81
N LEU A 246 -7.44 13.07 -13.13
CA LEU A 246 -8.81 13.58 -12.97
C LEU A 246 -9.51 12.87 -11.81
N PRO A 247 -10.54 13.48 -11.20
CA PRO A 247 -11.45 12.80 -10.29
C PRO A 247 -11.94 11.47 -10.88
N ASN A 248 -12.23 10.50 -10.02
CA ASN A 248 -12.61 9.13 -10.36
C ASN A 248 -11.50 8.25 -10.98
N PHE A 249 -10.24 8.74 -11.07
CA PHE A 249 -9.12 7.88 -11.43
C PHE A 249 -8.74 6.95 -10.27
N SER A 250 -8.45 5.69 -10.60
CA SER A 250 -8.00 4.71 -9.63
C SER A 250 -6.50 4.84 -9.35
N PHE A 251 -6.10 4.48 -8.14
CA PHE A 251 -4.70 4.44 -7.72
C PHE A 251 -4.42 3.24 -6.81
N SER A 252 -3.14 2.91 -6.70
CA SER A 252 -2.58 2.11 -5.62
C SER A 252 -1.65 2.98 -4.78
N GLY A 253 -1.58 2.77 -3.47
CA GLY A 253 -0.80 3.62 -2.60
C GLY A 253 -0.19 2.88 -1.42
N LYS A 254 0.74 3.57 -0.74
CA LYS A 254 1.41 3.11 0.47
C LYS A 254 1.40 4.23 1.51
N ILE A 255 0.75 3.99 2.65
CA ILE A 255 0.82 4.90 3.80
C ILE A 255 2.09 4.56 4.57
N LYS A 256 3.02 5.50 4.72
CA LYS A 256 4.26 5.31 5.48
C LYS A 256 3.98 5.39 6.98
N LEU A 257 4.25 4.31 7.71
CA LEU A 257 4.07 4.26 9.17
C LEU A 257 5.28 4.78 9.94
N SER A 258 6.47 4.57 9.39
CA SER A 258 7.75 5.04 9.91
C SER A 258 8.67 5.42 8.75
N PRO A 259 9.73 6.20 9.00
CA PRO A 259 10.79 6.38 8.01
C PRO A 259 11.36 5.05 7.55
N ASP A 260 11.84 5.00 6.32
CA ASP A 260 12.49 3.84 5.75
C ASP A 260 13.76 3.53 6.59
N GLU A 261 13.97 2.25 6.91
CA GLU A 261 15.11 1.76 7.70
C GLU A 261 15.97 0.86 6.83
N ASP A 262 17.23 1.21 6.62
CA ASP A 262 18.17 0.34 5.94
C ASP A 262 18.63 -0.75 6.91
N ILE A 263 18.40 -1.99 6.52
CA ILE A 263 18.72 -3.17 7.30
C ILE A 263 19.71 -4.06 6.58
N LEU A 264 20.67 -4.60 7.34
CA LEU A 264 21.59 -5.59 6.80
C LEU A 264 20.99 -6.99 6.97
N LEU A 265 20.84 -7.68 5.85
CA LEU A 265 20.32 -9.03 5.80
C LEU A 265 21.41 -10.01 5.38
N VAL A 266 21.41 -11.16 6.02
CA VAL A 266 22.26 -12.28 5.63
C VAL A 266 21.47 -13.58 5.73
N GLU A 267 21.82 -14.55 4.90
CA GLU A 267 21.21 -15.87 4.98
C GLU A 267 21.53 -16.52 6.35
N ARG A 268 20.52 -17.12 6.96
CA ARG A 268 20.60 -17.74 8.30
C ARG A 268 21.72 -18.77 8.42
N TYR A 269 22.16 -19.36 7.30
CA TYR A 269 23.21 -20.37 7.26
C TYR A 269 24.63 -19.78 7.47
N ALA A 270 24.81 -18.48 7.25
CA ALA A 270 26.05 -17.77 7.55
C ALA A 270 26.22 -17.45 9.05
N VAL A 271 25.17 -17.60 9.85
CA VAL A 271 25.20 -17.25 11.27
C VAL A 271 25.40 -18.51 12.10
N GLY A 272 26.48 -18.52 12.90
CA GLY A 272 26.77 -19.52 13.93
C GLY A 272 26.25 -19.07 15.29
N ARG A 273 26.09 -20.01 16.21
CA ARG A 273 25.77 -19.73 17.63
C ARG A 273 26.71 -20.47 18.54
N GLU A 274 27.34 -19.74 19.43
CA GLU A 274 28.21 -20.27 20.47
C GLU A 274 27.88 -19.60 21.80
N ASN A 275 27.70 -20.38 22.88
CA ASN A 275 27.34 -19.87 24.20
C ASN A 275 26.15 -18.90 24.21
N LYS A 276 25.13 -19.18 23.40
CA LYS A 276 23.92 -18.33 23.19
C LYS A 276 24.19 -17.01 22.49
N LYS A 277 25.40 -16.69 22.05
CA LYS A 277 25.72 -15.54 21.23
C LYS A 277 25.76 -15.94 19.78
N ALA A 278 25.29 -15.07 18.89
CA ALA A 278 25.42 -15.25 17.47
C ALA A 278 26.75 -14.68 16.98
N PHE A 279 27.36 -15.31 16.00
CA PHE A 279 28.57 -14.82 15.36
C PHE A 279 28.53 -15.12 13.85
N VAL A 280 29.29 -14.37 13.10
CA VAL A 280 29.58 -14.61 11.69
C VAL A 280 31.09 -14.71 11.48
N VAL A 281 31.51 -15.36 10.39
CA VAL A 281 32.92 -15.44 10.02
C VAL A 281 33.06 -14.87 8.61
N LYS A 282 33.88 -13.84 8.45
CA LYS A 282 34.19 -13.27 7.14
C LYS A 282 35.01 -14.26 6.30
N ALA A 283 35.00 -14.11 5.00
CA ALA A 283 35.83 -14.91 4.09
C ALA A 283 37.32 -14.77 4.41
N THR A 284 37.75 -13.70 5.07
CA THR A 284 39.09 -13.48 5.60
C THR A 284 39.48 -14.40 6.78
N GLY A 285 38.49 -15.11 7.36
CA GLY A 285 38.66 -15.92 8.58
C GLY A 285 38.39 -15.17 9.88
N GLU A 286 38.06 -13.90 9.84
CA GLU A 286 37.75 -13.08 10.99
C GLU A 286 36.37 -13.45 11.55
N LYS A 287 36.31 -13.76 12.87
CA LYS A 287 35.08 -14.06 13.61
C LYS A 287 34.59 -12.78 14.29
N ILE A 288 33.32 -12.42 14.00
CA ILE A 288 32.69 -11.23 14.53
C ILE A 288 31.43 -11.65 15.31
N ASP A 289 31.32 -11.20 16.53
CA ASP A 289 30.11 -11.35 17.33
C ASP A 289 29.05 -10.39 16.77
N VAL A 290 27.84 -10.90 16.53
CA VAL A 290 26.73 -10.14 15.97
C VAL A 290 25.45 -10.37 16.79
N GLU A 291 24.59 -9.38 16.80
CA GLU A 291 23.24 -9.51 17.30
C GLU A 291 22.29 -9.63 16.12
N VAL A 292 21.50 -10.71 16.07
CA VAL A 292 20.64 -10.99 14.92
C VAL A 292 19.20 -11.24 15.36
N VAL A 293 18.26 -10.76 14.56
CA VAL A 293 16.82 -11.00 14.71
C VAL A 293 16.31 -11.76 13.48
N PRO A 294 15.47 -12.78 13.65
CA PRO A 294 14.85 -13.46 12.52
C PRO A 294 14.05 -12.46 11.65
N TYR A 295 14.28 -12.47 10.33
CA TYR A 295 13.56 -11.63 9.39
C TYR A 295 12.60 -12.47 8.52
N SER A 296 13.10 -13.58 8.00
CA SER A 296 12.29 -14.53 7.24
C SER A 296 12.73 -15.97 7.51
N SER A 297 12.18 -16.94 6.80
CA SER A 297 12.60 -18.35 6.88
C SER A 297 14.06 -18.55 6.47
N GLU A 298 14.59 -17.72 5.58
CA GLU A 298 15.91 -17.83 4.97
C GLU A 298 16.90 -16.77 5.45
N TYR A 299 16.41 -15.57 5.84
CA TYR A 299 17.24 -14.42 6.19
C TYR A 299 17.10 -14.02 7.65
N VAL A 300 18.18 -13.44 8.18
CA VAL A 300 18.22 -12.78 9.48
C VAL A 300 18.70 -11.34 9.31
N LYS A 301 18.12 -10.42 10.09
CA LYS A 301 18.55 -9.02 10.20
C LYS A 301 19.71 -8.94 11.18
N ILE A 302 20.81 -8.31 10.78
CA ILE A 302 21.92 -7.95 11.68
C ILE A 302 21.56 -6.63 12.36
N VAL A 303 21.47 -6.63 13.67
CA VAL A 303 21.14 -5.45 14.49
C VAL A 303 22.41 -4.74 14.96
N SER A 304 23.44 -5.51 15.35
CA SER A 304 24.73 -4.98 15.79
C SER A 304 25.88 -5.90 15.38
N GLY A 305 27.08 -5.34 15.17
CA GLY A 305 28.28 -6.03 14.74
C GLY A 305 29.03 -5.24 13.67
N ASP A 306 30.34 -5.46 13.54
CA ASP A 306 31.17 -4.81 12.51
C ASP A 306 31.08 -5.57 11.17
N VAL A 307 29.86 -5.54 10.60
CA VAL A 307 29.52 -6.16 9.31
C VAL A 307 28.94 -5.09 8.40
N LYS A 308 29.39 -5.06 7.14
CA LYS A 308 28.97 -4.07 6.15
C LYS A 308 28.33 -4.74 4.96
N GLU A 309 27.56 -3.97 4.20
CA GLU A 309 27.04 -4.40 2.90
C GLU A 309 28.18 -4.90 2.01
N GLY A 310 27.97 -6.03 1.34
CA GLY A 310 28.95 -6.65 0.46
C GLY A 310 29.97 -7.58 1.17
N ASP A 311 30.00 -7.61 2.50
CA ASP A 311 30.85 -8.56 3.22
C ASP A 311 30.47 -10.00 2.86
N VAL A 312 31.47 -10.81 2.57
CA VAL A 312 31.31 -12.23 2.23
C VAL A 312 31.55 -13.07 3.50
N LEU A 313 30.52 -13.79 3.91
CA LEU A 313 30.51 -14.60 5.12
C LEU A 313 30.58 -16.09 4.79
N LEU A 314 31.27 -16.86 5.63
CA LEU A 314 31.36 -18.30 5.49
C LEU A 314 30.17 -19.01 6.14
N GLN A 315 29.76 -20.12 5.53
CA GLN A 315 28.70 -20.97 6.10
C GLN A 315 29.08 -21.48 7.49
N GLN A 316 28.17 -21.32 8.44
CA GLN A 316 28.33 -21.80 9.83
C GLN A 316 27.38 -22.95 10.17
N THR A 317 26.24 -23.05 9.52
CA THR A 317 25.24 -24.10 9.75
C THR A 317 24.84 -24.74 8.42
N THR A 318 24.73 -26.08 8.42
CA THR A 318 24.24 -26.82 7.27
C THR A 318 22.71 -26.90 7.27
N PRO A 319 22.04 -26.71 6.13
CA PRO A 319 20.60 -26.95 6.04
C PRO A 319 20.32 -28.43 6.37
N LYS A 320 19.44 -28.67 7.35
CA LYS A 320 18.89 -30.02 7.53
C LYS A 320 18.01 -30.32 6.31
N ILE A 321 18.56 -31.07 5.36
CA ILE A 321 17.76 -31.65 4.28
C ILE A 321 16.88 -32.71 4.96
N SER A 322 15.61 -32.40 5.16
CA SER A 322 14.59 -33.35 5.57
C SER A 322 14.37 -34.32 4.39
N GLY A 323 15.29 -35.27 4.24
CA GLY A 323 15.15 -36.37 3.30
C GLY A 323 14.09 -37.31 3.81
N THR A 324 12.89 -37.20 3.29
CA THR A 324 11.89 -38.28 3.37
C THR A 324 12.45 -39.48 2.59
N ARG A 325 13.24 -40.33 3.26
CA ARG A 325 13.49 -41.67 2.78
C ARG A 325 12.14 -42.41 2.72
N ARG A 326 11.54 -42.43 1.54
CA ARG A 326 10.53 -43.44 1.22
C ARG A 326 11.24 -44.79 1.24
N ASN A 327 11.05 -45.50 2.35
CA ASN A 327 11.44 -46.91 2.46
C ASN A 327 10.51 -47.74 1.55
N MET A 328 11.00 -48.04 0.33
CA MET A 328 10.40 -49.04 -0.53
C MET A 328 10.71 -50.42 0.06
N GLY A 329 9.91 -50.85 1.00
CA GLY A 329 9.87 -52.25 1.45
C GLY A 329 8.93 -53.04 0.55
N SER A 330 9.52 -53.74 -0.42
CA SER A 330 8.87 -54.84 -1.12
C SER A 330 8.42 -55.90 -0.13
N LYS A 331 7.12 -56.24 -0.13
CA LYS A 331 6.63 -57.59 0.24
C LYS A 331 5.38 -57.92 -0.57
N ASN A 332 5.61 -58.97 -1.42
CA ASN A 332 4.60 -59.80 -2.07
C ASN A 332 3.55 -60.31 -1.07
N GLY A 333 2.32 -60.40 -1.51
CA GLY A 333 1.24 -61.12 -0.81
C GLY A 333 -0.08 -60.93 -1.54
N MET A 334 -0.48 -61.90 -2.29
CA MET A 334 -1.71 -62.08 -3.08
C MET A 334 -2.94 -62.42 -2.17
N PRO A 335 -4.11 -62.70 -2.73
CA PRO A 335 -5.33 -61.85 -2.70
C PRO A 335 -6.48 -62.51 -1.92
N GLY A 336 -7.46 -61.73 -1.59
CA GLY A 336 -8.65 -62.30 -0.87
C GLY A 336 -9.88 -61.42 -0.93
N VAL A 337 -10.75 -61.75 -1.87
CA VAL A 337 -12.22 -61.79 -1.75
C VAL A 337 -12.99 -60.57 -1.29
N MET A 338 -13.74 -59.97 -2.23
CA MET A 338 -15.01 -59.27 -2.00
C MET A 338 -16.06 -60.21 -1.37
N PRO A 339 -17.06 -59.77 -0.59
CA PRO A 339 -18.31 -59.39 -1.22
C PRO A 339 -19.15 -58.29 -0.51
N GLY A 340 -20.03 -57.69 -1.27
CA GLY A 340 -21.39 -57.37 -0.84
C GLY A 340 -21.73 -55.90 -0.65
N ALA A 341 -22.31 -55.26 -1.68
CA ALA A 341 -23.29 -54.21 -1.53
C ALA A 341 -24.63 -54.78 -1.02
N PRO A 342 -25.48 -53.98 -0.37
CA PRO A 342 -26.70 -53.50 -1.00
C PRO A 342 -26.98 -52.02 -0.69
N ALA A 343 -27.39 -51.18 -1.64
CA ALA A 343 -28.68 -50.92 -2.25
C ALA A 343 -29.71 -50.24 -1.31
N MET A 344 -30.08 -49.02 -1.73
CA MET A 344 -31.43 -48.40 -1.73
C MET A 344 -32.09 -47.90 -0.45
N GLY A 345 -32.66 -46.71 -0.61
CA GLY A 345 -33.82 -46.10 0.00
C GLY A 345 -33.55 -44.63 0.38
N GLY A 346 -34.06 -43.57 -0.17
CA GLY A 346 -35.34 -43.33 -0.81
C GLY A 346 -36.20 -42.47 0.13
N ARG A 347 -36.52 -41.22 -0.26
CA ARG A 347 -37.60 -40.34 0.24
C ARG A 347 -37.36 -39.69 1.63
N LYS A 348 -37.50 -38.40 1.82
CA LYS A 348 -38.49 -37.41 1.34
C LYS A 348 -37.83 -36.04 1.20
#